data_469d202dc88726bfc703c28183cd5f2b
#
_entry.id   469d202dc88726bfc703c28183cd5f2b
#
_cell.length_a   1.000
_cell.length_b   1.000
_cell.length_c   1.000
_cell.angle_alpha   90.00
_cell.angle_beta   90.00
_cell.angle_gamma   90.00
#
_symmetry.space_group_name_H-M   'P 1'
#
loop_
_entity.id
_entity.type
_entity.pdbx_description
1 polymer ?
#
loop_
_entity_poly.entity_id
_entity_poly.type
_entity_poly.pdbx_seq_one_letter_code
_entity_poly.pdbx_strand_id
1 'polypeptide(L)'
;GLNVAANWDKINVSGPVYVGGMTKIEDGATIVGPTMIGPSCHICEGAVIDNSIIFDYSRIGAGVQLLEKLVFGRYCVGKDGDHFDLQEAALDWLITDARRQDLVEPSPQQKAMAELLGTELTQAAS
;
A
#
# COMPACT_ATOMS: atom_id res chain seq x y z
N GLY A 1 -4.49 -10.47 13.05
CA GLY A 1 -3.45 -10.74 14.02
C GLY A 1 -3.64 -9.97 15.31
N LEU A 2 -3.11 -10.55 16.39
CA LEU A 2 -3.31 -10.01 17.74
C LEU A 2 -2.67 -8.63 17.96
N ASN A 3 -1.67 -8.28 17.18
CA ASN A 3 -0.91 -7.05 17.37
C ASN A 3 -1.12 -6.03 16.23
N VAL A 4 -2.22 -6.14 15.51
CA VAL A 4 -2.55 -5.18 14.46
C VAL A 4 -3.13 -3.91 15.09
N ALA A 5 -2.52 -2.77 14.78
CA ALA A 5 -3.00 -1.47 15.25
C ALA A 5 -3.98 -0.90 14.22
N ALA A 6 -5.27 -1.08 14.46
CA ALA A 6 -6.30 -0.64 13.53
C ALA A 6 -7.60 -0.32 14.27
N ASN A 7 -8.28 0.70 13.80
CA ASN A 7 -9.67 0.96 14.21
C ASN A 7 -10.59 0.35 13.15
N TRP A 8 -10.94 -0.91 13.36
CA TRP A 8 -11.68 -1.68 12.35
C TRP A 8 -13.02 -1.07 11.96
N ASP A 9 -13.63 -0.29 12.86
CA ASP A 9 -14.89 0.40 12.55
C ASP A 9 -14.72 1.48 11.48
N LYS A 10 -13.51 1.95 11.27
CA LYS A 10 -13.20 3.00 10.29
C LYS A 10 -12.42 2.49 9.10
N ILE A 11 -12.34 1.18 8.95
CA ILE A 11 -11.64 0.52 7.84
C ILE A 11 -12.65 -0.34 7.10
N ASN A 12 -12.65 -0.24 5.78
CA ASN A 12 -13.55 -1.02 4.93
C ASN A 12 -12.85 -2.32 4.55
N VAL A 13 -13.35 -3.44 5.07
CA VAL A 13 -12.78 -4.76 4.78
C VAL A 13 -13.86 -5.64 4.18
N SER A 14 -13.55 -6.30 3.06
CA SER A 14 -14.44 -7.28 2.45
C SER A 14 -13.63 -8.45 1.88
N GLY A 15 -14.22 -9.63 1.92
CA GLY A 15 -13.56 -10.85 1.45
C GLY A 15 -12.48 -11.36 2.39
N PRO A 16 -11.77 -12.42 2.03
CA PRO A 16 -10.74 -13.00 2.88
C PRO A 16 -9.49 -12.11 2.90
N VAL A 17 -9.15 -11.61 4.09
CA VAL A 17 -7.99 -10.74 4.29
C VAL A 17 -7.15 -11.29 5.44
N TYR A 18 -5.84 -11.41 5.21
CA TYR A 18 -4.88 -11.74 6.25
C TYR A 18 -4.00 -10.51 6.51
N VAL A 19 -3.83 -10.18 7.79
CA VAL A 19 -2.96 -9.07 8.21
C VAL A 19 -1.97 -9.59 9.23
N GLY A 20 -0.69 -9.45 8.93
CA GLY A 20 0.38 -9.88 9.82
C GLY A 20 0.51 -9.00 11.06
N GLY A 21 1.15 -9.54 12.09
CA GLY A 21 1.34 -8.86 13.36
C GLY A 21 2.13 -7.56 13.21
N MET A 22 1.94 -6.63 14.16
CA MET A 22 2.63 -5.34 14.21
C MET A 22 2.32 -4.40 13.04
N THR A 23 1.37 -4.75 12.20
CA THR A 23 0.92 -3.88 11.10
C THR A 23 -0.01 -2.81 11.65
N LYS A 24 0.14 -1.60 11.12
CA LYS A 24 -0.72 -0.47 11.43
C LYS A 24 -1.56 -0.12 10.21
N ILE A 25 -2.87 0.01 10.41
CA ILE A 25 -3.80 0.41 9.36
C ILE A 25 -4.53 1.66 9.82
N GLU A 26 -4.40 2.74 9.06
CA GLU A 26 -5.03 4.01 9.40
C GLU A 26 -6.49 4.07 8.94
N ASP A 27 -7.23 4.98 9.53
CA ASP A 27 -8.65 5.16 9.24
C ASP A 27 -8.91 5.44 7.76
N GLY A 28 -10.02 4.96 7.27
CA GLY A 28 -10.42 5.20 5.87
C GLY A 28 -9.78 4.28 4.85
N ALA A 29 -8.87 3.40 5.26
CA ALA A 29 -8.31 2.42 4.35
C ALA A 29 -9.39 1.42 3.91
N THR A 30 -9.23 0.89 2.69
CA THR A 30 -10.11 -0.14 2.12
C THR A 30 -9.26 -1.34 1.75
N ILE A 31 -9.64 -2.51 2.24
CA ILE A 31 -8.91 -3.75 1.96
C ILE A 31 -9.91 -4.78 1.44
N VAL A 32 -9.71 -5.21 0.21
CA VAL A 32 -10.60 -6.14 -0.47
C VAL A 32 -9.85 -7.44 -0.74
N GLY A 33 -10.40 -8.53 -0.27
CA GLY A 33 -9.80 -9.85 -0.44
C GLY A 33 -10.11 -10.51 -1.78
N PRO A 34 -9.36 -11.54 -2.11
CA PRO A 34 -8.28 -12.08 -1.29
C PRO A 34 -7.05 -11.16 -1.26
N THR A 35 -6.60 -10.82 -0.06
CA THR A 35 -5.45 -9.93 0.13
C THR A 35 -4.65 -10.42 1.32
N MET A 36 -3.33 -10.36 1.20
CA MET A 36 -2.43 -10.68 2.29
C MET A 36 -1.52 -9.48 2.55
N ILE A 37 -1.49 -9.03 3.79
CA ILE A 37 -0.59 -7.96 4.23
C ILE A 37 0.36 -8.56 5.26
N GLY A 38 1.64 -8.53 4.97
CA GLY A 38 2.65 -9.08 5.84
C GLY A 38 2.82 -8.30 7.15
N PRO A 39 3.68 -8.80 8.05
CA PRO A 39 3.89 -8.15 9.34
C PRO A 39 4.64 -6.82 9.22
N SER A 40 4.45 -5.99 10.22
CA SER A 40 5.18 -4.71 10.37
C SER A 40 5.01 -3.77 9.20
N CYS A 41 3.87 -3.82 8.53
CA CYS A 41 3.49 -2.90 7.48
C CYS A 41 2.79 -1.66 8.05
N HIS A 42 2.71 -0.62 7.25
CA HIS A 42 1.96 0.58 7.58
C HIS A 42 1.09 0.97 6.39
N ILE A 43 -0.21 0.82 6.55
CA ILE A 43 -1.19 1.17 5.53
C ILE A 43 -1.77 2.52 5.92
N CYS A 44 -1.52 3.54 5.10
CA CYS A 44 -1.87 4.91 5.43
C CYS A 44 -3.33 5.22 5.09
N GLU A 45 -3.77 6.37 5.57
CA GLU A 45 -5.15 6.84 5.45
C GLU A 45 -5.65 6.80 4.00
N GLY A 46 -6.81 6.22 3.79
CA GLY A 46 -7.47 6.20 2.49
C GLY A 46 -6.83 5.30 1.44
N ALA A 47 -5.80 4.55 1.78
CA ALA A 47 -5.20 3.59 0.85
C ALA A 47 -6.21 2.48 0.50
N VAL A 48 -6.16 2.01 -0.74
CA VAL A 48 -7.02 0.92 -1.22
C VAL A 48 -6.11 -0.24 -1.64
N ILE A 49 -6.32 -1.39 -1.02
CA ILE A 49 -5.57 -2.60 -1.33
C ILE A 49 -6.58 -3.68 -1.71
N ASP A 50 -6.55 -4.10 -2.97
CA ASP A 50 -7.54 -4.99 -3.56
C ASP A 50 -6.85 -6.15 -4.25
N ASN A 51 -7.15 -7.38 -3.82
CA ASN A 51 -6.59 -8.60 -4.42
C ASN A 51 -5.06 -8.55 -4.56
N SER A 52 -4.38 -8.13 -3.49
CA SER A 52 -2.95 -7.85 -3.54
C SER A 52 -2.19 -8.57 -2.44
N ILE A 53 -0.90 -8.70 -2.63
CA ILE A 53 0.02 -9.27 -1.64
C ILE A 53 1.05 -8.21 -1.29
N ILE A 54 1.07 -7.82 -0.02
CA ILE A 54 1.98 -6.81 0.50
C ILE A 54 2.95 -7.50 1.43
N PHE A 55 4.23 -7.48 1.11
CA PHE A 55 5.26 -8.12 1.92
C PHE A 55 5.64 -7.29 3.13
N ASP A 56 6.43 -7.87 4.01
CA ASP A 56 6.83 -7.32 5.30
C ASP A 56 7.43 -5.92 5.17
N TYR A 57 7.22 -5.09 6.19
CA TYR A 57 7.83 -3.76 6.31
C TYR A 57 7.50 -2.81 5.16
N SER A 58 6.36 -3.00 4.50
CA SER A 58 5.94 -2.09 3.44
C SER A 58 5.08 -0.97 4.00
N ARG A 59 5.32 0.25 3.53
CA ARG A 59 4.46 1.39 3.82
C ARG A 59 3.72 1.76 2.55
N ILE A 60 2.40 1.70 2.60
CA ILE A 60 1.54 2.10 1.49
C ILE A 60 1.01 3.48 1.82
N GLY A 61 1.38 4.46 1.03
CA GLY A 61 1.07 5.86 1.29
C GLY A 61 -0.42 6.20 1.23
N ALA A 62 -0.77 7.36 1.77
CA ALA A 62 -2.15 7.82 1.80
C ALA A 62 -2.75 7.91 0.39
N GLY A 63 -3.93 7.36 0.23
CA GLY A 63 -4.65 7.40 -1.04
C GLY A 63 -4.12 6.52 -2.15
N VAL A 64 -3.06 5.74 -1.91
CA VAL A 64 -2.52 4.83 -2.92
C VAL A 64 -3.52 3.71 -3.20
N GLN A 65 -3.73 3.41 -4.47
CA GLN A 65 -4.65 2.35 -4.88
C GLN A 65 -3.88 1.22 -5.54
N LEU A 66 -3.99 0.03 -4.97
CA LEU A 66 -3.33 -1.17 -5.48
C LEU A 66 -4.40 -2.21 -5.85
N LEU A 67 -4.42 -2.59 -7.12
CA LEU A 67 -5.30 -3.63 -7.62
C LEU A 67 -4.45 -4.73 -8.26
N GLU A 68 -4.56 -5.94 -7.71
CA GLU A 68 -3.85 -7.11 -8.22
C GLU A 68 -2.35 -6.87 -8.32
N LYS A 69 -1.77 -6.35 -7.24
CA LYS A 69 -0.33 -6.05 -7.15
C LYS A 69 0.35 -6.92 -6.11
N LEU A 70 1.64 -7.09 -6.31
CA LEU A 70 2.54 -7.67 -5.33
C LEU A 70 3.56 -6.61 -5.00
N VAL A 71 3.63 -6.22 -3.73
CA VAL A 71 4.61 -5.23 -3.25
C VAL A 71 5.69 -5.97 -2.47
N PHE A 72 6.89 -5.92 -2.98
CA PHE A 72 8.03 -6.63 -2.40
C PHE A 72 9.25 -5.70 -2.38
N GLY A 73 9.64 -5.28 -1.18
CA GLY A 73 10.77 -4.36 -1.03
C GLY A 73 10.51 -3.05 -1.79
N ARG A 74 11.37 -2.76 -2.73
CA ARG A 74 11.26 -1.56 -3.56
C ARG A 74 10.48 -1.78 -4.87
N TYR A 75 9.93 -2.97 -5.05
CA TYR A 75 9.26 -3.34 -6.29
C TYR A 75 7.76 -3.48 -6.11
N CYS A 76 7.02 -3.01 -7.11
CA CYS A 76 5.61 -3.25 -7.25
C CYS A 76 5.39 -4.04 -8.54
N VAL A 77 4.82 -5.23 -8.43
CA VAL A 77 4.68 -6.16 -9.55
C VAL A 77 3.20 -6.37 -9.84
N GLY A 78 2.81 -6.25 -11.10
CA GLY A 78 1.46 -6.54 -11.55
C GLY A 78 1.28 -8.01 -11.93
N LYS A 79 0.03 -8.42 -12.11
CA LYS A 79 -0.31 -9.81 -12.43
C LYS A 79 0.27 -10.30 -13.74
N ASP A 80 0.58 -9.40 -14.67
CA ASP A 80 1.19 -9.73 -15.95
C ASP A 80 2.72 -9.77 -15.92
N GLY A 81 3.31 -9.62 -14.73
CA GLY A 81 4.75 -9.60 -14.57
C GLY A 81 5.38 -8.23 -14.77
N ASP A 82 4.60 -7.24 -15.16
CA ASP A 82 5.09 -5.85 -15.22
C ASP A 82 5.51 -5.41 -13.82
N HIS A 83 6.64 -4.72 -13.74
CA HIS A 83 7.15 -4.28 -12.45
C HIS A 83 7.66 -2.85 -12.50
N PHE A 84 7.56 -2.20 -11.35
CA PHE A 84 8.10 -0.87 -11.13
C PHE A 84 9.15 -0.96 -10.03
N ASP A 85 10.32 -0.37 -10.29
CA ASP A 85 11.28 -0.10 -9.24
C ASP A 85 10.93 1.26 -8.63
N LEU A 86 10.35 1.24 -7.45
CA LEU A 86 9.80 2.44 -6.82
C LEU A 86 10.88 3.47 -6.49
N GLN A 87 12.07 3.01 -6.16
CA GLN A 87 13.20 3.89 -5.85
C GLN A 87 13.75 4.52 -7.13
N GLU A 88 13.95 3.72 -8.17
CA GLU A 88 14.46 4.21 -9.46
C GLU A 88 13.49 5.20 -10.12
N ALA A 89 12.19 4.93 -10.00
CA ALA A 89 11.16 5.80 -10.54
C ALA A 89 10.84 7.00 -9.64
N ALA A 90 11.55 7.16 -8.53
CA ALA A 90 11.31 8.21 -7.52
C ALA A 90 9.89 8.18 -6.96
N LEU A 91 9.33 6.99 -6.80
CA LEU A 91 7.99 6.78 -6.25
C LEU A 91 8.02 6.25 -4.81
N ASP A 92 9.16 6.35 -4.14
CA ASP A 92 9.35 5.86 -2.78
C ASP A 92 8.50 6.62 -1.74
N TRP A 93 7.93 7.75 -2.11
CA TRP A 93 6.98 8.46 -1.27
C TRP A 93 5.56 7.87 -1.35
N LEU A 94 5.27 7.05 -2.35
CA LEU A 94 4.00 6.31 -2.46
C LEU A 94 4.08 4.98 -1.71
N ILE A 95 5.14 4.23 -1.96
CA ILE A 95 5.35 2.91 -1.36
C ILE A 95 6.82 2.83 -1.00
N THR A 96 7.11 2.53 0.24
CA THR A 96 8.49 2.44 0.71
C THR A 96 8.58 1.50 1.92
N ASP A 97 9.74 1.44 2.55
CA ASP A 97 9.97 0.67 3.76
C ASP A 97 9.32 1.39 4.96
N ALA A 98 8.50 0.68 5.71
CA ALA A 98 7.78 1.21 6.86
C ALA A 98 8.70 1.68 7.99
N ARG A 99 9.95 1.23 7.99
CA ARG A 99 10.95 1.60 9.00
C ARG A 99 11.64 2.93 8.70
N ARG A 100 11.48 3.48 7.51
CA ARG A 100 12.08 4.77 7.14
C ARG A 100 11.55 5.88 8.02
N GLN A 101 12.45 6.73 8.50
CA GLN A 101 12.13 7.86 9.37
C GLN A 101 12.39 9.22 8.71
N ASP A 102 12.97 9.21 7.53
CA ASP A 102 13.33 10.43 6.79
C ASP A 102 12.28 10.82 5.75
N LEU A 103 11.06 10.31 5.89
CA LEU A 103 9.97 10.63 4.97
C LEU A 103 9.51 12.07 5.19
N VAL A 104 9.50 12.83 4.10
CA VAL A 104 8.99 14.19 4.08
C VAL A 104 7.56 14.14 3.52
N GLU A 105 6.65 14.87 4.18
CA GLU A 105 5.28 14.95 3.69
C GLU A 105 5.28 15.50 2.27
N PRO A 106 4.54 14.85 1.35
CA PRO A 106 4.48 15.34 -0.02
C PRO A 106 3.80 16.71 -0.09
N SER A 107 4.27 17.56 -0.99
CA SER A 107 3.64 18.83 -1.29
C SER A 107 2.24 18.62 -1.90
N PRO A 108 1.38 19.65 -1.93
CA PRO A 108 0.08 19.53 -2.62
C PRO A 108 0.22 19.09 -4.09
N GLN A 109 1.26 19.54 -4.78
CA GLN A 109 1.53 19.12 -6.15
C GLN A 109 1.88 17.64 -6.23
N GLN A 110 2.72 17.17 -5.29
CA GLN A 110 3.07 15.76 -5.22
C GLN A 110 1.86 14.91 -4.88
N LYS A 111 0.97 15.38 -4.00
CA LYS A 111 -0.27 14.67 -3.67
C LYS A 111 -1.18 14.56 -4.90
N ALA A 112 -1.30 15.62 -5.68
CA ALA A 112 -2.09 15.60 -6.91
C ALA A 112 -1.49 14.63 -7.93
N MET A 113 -0.16 14.61 -8.06
CA MET A 113 0.53 13.65 -8.92
C MET A 113 0.37 12.22 -8.40
N ALA A 114 0.30 12.03 -7.08
CA ALA A 114 0.10 10.71 -6.49
C ALA A 114 -1.21 10.08 -6.94
N GLU A 115 -2.27 10.86 -7.02
CA GLU A 115 -3.56 10.36 -7.46
C GLU A 115 -3.48 9.86 -8.91
N LEU A 116 -2.80 10.61 -9.77
CA LEU A 116 -2.61 10.22 -11.16
C LEU A 116 -1.70 9.01 -11.28
N LEU A 117 -0.56 9.00 -10.58
CA LEU A 117 0.40 7.90 -10.61
C LEU A 117 -0.16 6.66 -9.95
N GLY A 118 -0.90 6.82 -8.86
CA GLY A 118 -1.60 5.71 -8.22
C GLY A 118 -2.57 5.03 -9.18
N THR A 119 -3.31 5.82 -9.94
CA THR A 119 -4.22 5.32 -10.97
C THR A 119 -3.43 4.61 -12.07
N GLU A 120 -2.33 5.20 -12.54
CA GLU A 120 -1.48 4.58 -13.55
C GLU A 120 -0.83 3.30 -13.05
N LEU A 121 -0.33 3.28 -11.81
CA LEU A 121 0.20 2.07 -11.19
C LEU A 121 -0.84 0.96 -11.20
N THR A 122 -2.09 1.30 -10.89
CA THR A 122 -3.18 0.35 -10.87
C THR A 122 -3.53 -0.12 -12.27
N GLN A 123 -3.56 0.78 -13.24
CA GLN A 123 -3.96 0.47 -14.62
C GLN A 123 -2.85 -0.17 -15.43
N ALA A 124 -1.61 0.31 -15.29
CA ALA A 124 -0.50 -0.14 -16.13
C ALA A 124 -0.15 -1.61 -15.91
N ALA A 125 -0.50 -2.17 -14.76
CA ALA A 125 -0.20 -3.57 -14.45
C ALA A 125 -1.45 -4.47 -14.48
N SER A 126 -2.55 -3.97 -15.00
CA SER A 126 -3.80 -4.77 -15.08
C SER A 126 -4.05 -5.38 -16.44
#